data_c6e58045d19fc43fc0579b27644636db
#
_entry.id   c6e58045d19fc43fc0579b27644636db
#
_cell.length_a   1.000
_cell.length_b   1.000
_cell.length_c   1.000
_cell.angle_alpha   90.00
_cell.angle_beta   90.00
_cell.angle_gamma   90.00
#
_symmetry.space_group_name_H-M   'P 1'
#
loop_
_entity.id
_entity.type
_entity.pdbx_description
1 polymer ?
#
loop_
_entity_poly.entity_id
_entity_poly.type
_entity_poly.pdbx_seq_one_letter_code
_entity_poly.pdbx_strand_id
1 'polypeptide(L)'
;MKKKCCFLCIILVCFLTSCVSTKIEGFKKPEVNFYEYNNILVFCNFENLKYRKQLENEFYKEFNSKKIKSINSIELISPLKSYSNEDVSNLIKEAGVEILMEIKILSINTNSGDSSSLFVPMGGFFFGGSDSETEVTIDFDITVYDVNTEEILFRGTATGEEEDDDFSECIEEIFEDFAEEFIDMYFVSSL
;
A
#
# COMPACT_ATOMS: atom_id res chain seq x y z
N MET A 1 23.85 20.26 -36.34
CA MET A 1 24.34 19.32 -35.29
C MET A 1 23.66 19.52 -33.91
N LYS A 2 23.17 20.72 -33.53
CA LYS A 2 22.58 20.97 -32.20
C LYS A 2 21.23 20.26 -31.92
N LYS A 3 20.41 19.95 -32.93
CA LYS A 3 19.10 19.28 -32.76
C LYS A 3 19.22 17.77 -32.46
N LYS A 4 20.28 17.10 -32.87
CA LYS A 4 20.49 15.66 -32.60
C LYS A 4 20.96 15.38 -31.15
N CYS A 5 21.64 16.34 -30.52
CA CYS A 5 22.13 16.21 -29.15
C CYS A 5 20.95 16.31 -28.13
N CYS A 6 19.96 17.18 -28.41
CA CYS A 6 18.78 17.35 -27.54
C CYS A 6 17.89 16.13 -27.53
N PHE A 7 17.72 15.42 -28.65
CA PHE A 7 16.93 14.20 -28.76
C PHE A 7 17.60 13.02 -28.02
N LEU A 8 18.93 12.96 -28.04
CA LEU A 8 19.68 11.93 -27.30
C LEU A 8 19.59 12.13 -25.78
N CYS A 9 19.57 13.39 -25.30
CA CYS A 9 19.37 13.68 -23.86
C CYS A 9 17.96 13.34 -23.39
N ILE A 10 16.93 13.51 -24.20
CA ILE A 10 15.54 13.15 -23.84
C ILE A 10 15.39 11.63 -23.72
N ILE A 11 16.04 10.86 -24.59
CA ILE A 11 16.03 9.39 -24.50
C ILE A 11 16.80 8.90 -23.27
N LEU A 12 17.89 9.57 -22.88
CA LEU A 12 18.70 9.17 -21.73
C LEU A 12 17.97 9.41 -20.38
N VAL A 13 17.11 10.42 -20.29
CA VAL A 13 16.32 10.74 -19.08
C VAL A 13 15.21 9.71 -18.84
N CYS A 14 14.73 9.02 -19.87
CA CYS A 14 13.69 7.98 -19.72
C CYS A 14 14.20 6.64 -19.14
N PHE A 15 15.50 6.49 -18.90
CA PHE A 15 16.08 5.25 -18.34
C PHE A 15 16.44 5.33 -16.85
N LEU A 16 16.11 6.43 -16.18
CA LEU A 16 16.33 6.60 -14.75
C LEU A 16 15.02 6.45 -13.93
N THR A 17 14.09 5.67 -14.42
CA THR A 17 12.95 5.28 -13.57
C THR A 17 13.41 4.15 -12.68
N SER A 18 13.48 4.38 -11.39
CA SER A 18 13.50 3.37 -10.34
C SER A 18 12.47 2.29 -10.70
N CYS A 19 12.80 1.04 -10.56
CA CYS A 19 11.98 -0.06 -11.01
C CYS A 19 11.29 -0.70 -9.79
N VAL A 20 10.43 0.09 -9.11
CA VAL A 20 9.50 -0.48 -8.13
C VAL A 20 8.68 -1.55 -8.82
N SER A 21 8.51 -2.67 -8.19
CA SER A 21 7.62 -3.71 -8.69
C SER A 21 6.73 -4.24 -7.59
N THR A 22 5.40 -4.21 -7.83
CA THR A 22 4.42 -4.83 -6.95
C THR A 22 3.74 -6.00 -7.63
N LYS A 23 3.71 -7.14 -6.96
CA LYS A 23 3.01 -8.33 -7.42
C LYS A 23 1.83 -8.61 -6.50
N ILE A 24 0.62 -8.61 -7.06
CA ILE A 24 -0.61 -8.87 -6.31
C ILE A 24 -1.20 -10.19 -6.77
N GLU A 25 -1.47 -11.08 -5.81
CA GLU A 25 -2.13 -12.35 -6.05
C GLU A 25 -3.31 -12.51 -5.09
N GLY A 26 -4.47 -12.92 -5.61
CA GLY A 26 -5.61 -13.07 -4.74
C GLY A 26 -6.84 -13.63 -5.43
N PHE A 27 -7.84 -13.88 -4.62
CA PHE A 27 -9.13 -14.38 -5.05
C PHE A 27 -10.21 -13.34 -4.77
N LYS A 28 -10.79 -12.81 -5.85
CA LYS A 28 -11.94 -11.92 -5.81
C LYS A 28 -13.23 -12.72 -6.04
N LYS A 29 -14.28 -12.47 -5.28
CA LYS A 29 -15.61 -13.03 -5.49
C LYS A 29 -16.09 -12.66 -6.91
N PRO A 30 -16.45 -13.63 -7.78
CA PRO A 30 -16.67 -13.37 -9.23
C PRO A 30 -17.74 -12.34 -9.56
N GLU A 31 -18.75 -12.20 -8.70
CA GLU A 31 -19.92 -11.35 -8.92
C GLU A 31 -19.71 -9.91 -8.43
N VAL A 32 -18.55 -9.63 -7.80
CA VAL A 32 -18.27 -8.34 -7.18
C VAL A 32 -17.54 -7.41 -8.14
N ASN A 33 -18.10 -6.20 -8.28
CA ASN A 33 -17.51 -5.10 -9.01
C ASN A 33 -17.21 -3.96 -8.03
N PHE A 34 -15.95 -3.80 -7.62
CA PHE A 34 -15.58 -2.81 -6.62
C PHE A 34 -15.86 -1.36 -7.06
N TYR A 35 -15.88 -1.06 -8.35
CA TYR A 35 -16.23 0.26 -8.88
C TYR A 35 -17.70 0.67 -8.62
N GLU A 36 -18.57 -0.25 -8.20
CA GLU A 36 -19.96 0.04 -7.83
C GLU A 36 -20.10 0.55 -6.39
N TYR A 37 -19.06 0.39 -5.57
CA TYR A 37 -19.05 0.81 -4.18
C TYR A 37 -18.53 2.23 -4.03
N ASN A 38 -19.05 2.91 -3.00
CA ASN A 38 -18.60 4.21 -2.55
C ASN A 38 -18.14 4.10 -1.08
N ASN A 39 -17.48 5.13 -0.56
CA ASN A 39 -17.05 5.18 0.84
C ASN A 39 -16.20 3.97 1.27
N ILE A 40 -15.01 3.89 0.71
CA ILE A 40 -14.04 2.85 1.02
C ILE A 40 -13.20 3.29 2.22
N LEU A 41 -13.05 2.42 3.21
CA LEU A 41 -12.14 2.60 4.33
C LEU A 41 -10.96 1.65 4.18
N VAL A 42 -9.74 2.19 4.13
CA VAL A 42 -8.52 1.40 4.22
C VAL A 42 -8.03 1.43 5.66
N PHE A 43 -7.83 0.28 6.24
CA PHE A 43 -7.31 0.10 7.58
C PHE A 43 -6.06 -0.78 7.54
N CYS A 44 -4.92 -0.18 7.81
CA CYS A 44 -3.67 -0.92 7.92
C CYS A 44 -3.48 -1.40 9.37
N ASN A 45 -3.52 -2.71 9.57
CA ASN A 45 -3.28 -3.33 10.86
C ASN A 45 -1.78 -3.54 11.08
N PHE A 46 -1.10 -2.46 11.47
CA PHE A 46 0.33 -2.45 11.72
C PHE A 46 0.68 -1.59 12.93
N GLU A 47 1.58 -2.08 13.79
CA GLU A 47 1.90 -1.40 15.07
C GLU A 47 2.66 -0.08 14.87
N ASN A 48 3.50 0.00 13.84
CA ASN A 48 4.22 1.23 13.53
C ASN A 48 3.30 2.27 12.91
N LEU A 49 2.89 3.25 13.71
CA LEU A 49 1.97 4.31 13.29
C LEU A 49 2.48 5.17 12.12
N LYS A 50 3.80 5.32 11.96
CA LYS A 50 4.37 6.07 10.82
C LYS A 50 4.03 5.35 9.52
N TYR A 51 4.38 4.08 9.41
CA TYR A 51 4.15 3.29 8.20
C TYR A 51 2.66 3.01 7.97
N ARG A 52 1.90 2.75 9.05
CA ARG A 52 0.45 2.65 8.95
C ARG A 52 -0.15 3.89 8.29
N LYS A 53 0.18 5.07 8.82
CA LYS A 53 -0.33 6.35 8.29
C LYS A 53 0.11 6.58 6.85
N GLN A 54 1.34 6.23 6.52
CA GLN A 54 1.90 6.40 5.18
C GLN A 54 1.13 5.54 4.18
N LEU A 55 1.00 4.24 4.42
CA LEU A 55 0.27 3.32 3.54
C LEU A 55 -1.22 3.72 3.38
N GLU A 56 -1.91 4.01 4.49
CA GLU A 56 -3.31 4.46 4.43
C GLU A 56 -3.47 5.77 3.63
N ASN A 57 -2.49 6.68 3.71
CA ASN A 57 -2.50 7.92 2.94
C ASN A 57 -2.26 7.69 1.44
N GLU A 58 -1.39 6.75 1.04
CA GLU A 58 -1.19 6.46 -0.39
C GLU A 58 -2.47 5.89 -1.00
N PHE A 59 -3.14 4.94 -0.35
CA PHE A 59 -4.45 4.47 -0.78
C PHE A 59 -5.49 5.60 -0.84
N TYR A 60 -5.51 6.48 0.16
CA TYR A 60 -6.44 7.62 0.18
C TYR A 60 -6.19 8.58 -0.98
N LYS A 61 -4.93 8.92 -1.27
CA LYS A 61 -4.54 9.77 -2.40
C LYS A 61 -4.97 9.14 -3.72
N GLU A 62 -4.67 7.84 -3.90
CA GLU A 62 -4.93 7.15 -5.16
C GLU A 62 -6.43 6.97 -5.41
N PHE A 63 -7.24 6.57 -4.42
CA PHE A 63 -8.70 6.57 -4.56
C PHE A 63 -9.24 7.94 -4.98
N ASN A 64 -8.75 9.02 -4.37
CA ASN A 64 -9.18 10.38 -4.71
C ASN A 64 -8.74 10.77 -6.13
N SER A 65 -7.56 10.35 -6.60
CA SER A 65 -7.09 10.59 -7.98
C SER A 65 -8.04 9.98 -9.00
N LYS A 66 -8.55 8.77 -8.72
CA LYS A 66 -9.54 8.06 -9.55
C LYS A 66 -10.99 8.52 -9.28
N LYS A 67 -11.21 9.52 -8.41
CA LYS A 67 -12.54 10.03 -8.01
C LYS A 67 -13.40 9.00 -7.27
N ILE A 68 -12.79 8.04 -6.64
CA ILE A 68 -13.43 7.06 -5.76
C ILE A 68 -13.43 7.64 -4.35
N LYS A 69 -14.61 7.71 -3.72
CA LYS A 69 -14.71 8.27 -2.39
C LYS A 69 -14.15 7.31 -1.35
N SER A 70 -13.16 7.77 -0.61
CA SER A 70 -12.51 7.02 0.47
C SER A 70 -12.52 7.81 1.78
N ILE A 71 -12.37 7.10 2.89
CA ILE A 71 -12.34 7.67 4.25
C ILE A 71 -10.97 7.31 4.85
N ASN A 72 -10.31 8.31 5.44
CA ASN A 72 -9.06 8.08 6.14
C ASN A 72 -9.33 7.40 7.50
N SER A 73 -8.78 6.22 7.71
CA SER A 73 -9.03 5.43 8.92
C SER A 73 -8.55 6.12 10.19
N ILE A 74 -7.45 6.87 10.14
CA ILE A 74 -6.86 7.56 11.30
C ILE A 74 -7.78 8.70 11.78
N GLU A 75 -8.52 9.33 10.86
CA GLU A 75 -9.50 10.35 11.22
C GLU A 75 -10.74 9.73 11.88
N LEU A 76 -11.15 8.56 11.42
CA LEU A 76 -12.33 7.86 11.94
C LEU A 76 -12.01 7.10 13.24
N ILE A 77 -10.89 6.39 13.28
CA ILE A 77 -10.46 5.52 14.39
C ILE A 77 -9.15 6.08 14.95
N SER A 78 -9.29 7.03 15.89
CA SER A 78 -8.13 7.69 16.48
C SER A 78 -7.19 6.70 17.20
N PRO A 79 -5.90 6.65 16.88
CA PRO A 79 -4.94 5.77 17.56
C PRO A 79 -4.69 6.16 19.03
N LEU A 80 -5.20 7.32 19.46
CA LEU A 80 -5.07 7.81 20.84
C LEU A 80 -6.18 7.31 21.76
N LYS A 81 -7.15 6.53 21.25
CA LYS A 81 -8.27 5.99 22.02
C LYS A 81 -8.27 4.48 21.94
N SER A 82 -8.74 3.85 23.01
CA SER A 82 -9.06 2.43 23.00
C SER A 82 -10.51 2.25 22.60
N TYR A 83 -10.75 1.35 21.66
CA TYR A 83 -12.08 1.00 21.19
C TYR A 83 -12.30 -0.49 21.40
N SER A 84 -13.52 -0.89 21.72
CA SER A 84 -13.94 -2.28 21.57
C SER A 84 -14.19 -2.59 20.08
N ASN A 85 -14.20 -3.87 19.71
CA ASN A 85 -14.53 -4.26 18.33
C ASN A 85 -15.95 -3.77 17.93
N GLU A 86 -16.89 -3.71 18.87
CA GLU A 86 -18.23 -3.20 18.65
C GLU A 86 -18.22 -1.69 18.38
N ASP A 87 -17.43 -0.90 19.13
CA ASP A 87 -17.28 0.53 18.90
C ASP A 87 -16.71 0.82 17.50
N VAL A 88 -15.66 0.08 17.10
CA VAL A 88 -15.05 0.22 15.75
C VAL A 88 -16.08 -0.11 14.67
N SER A 89 -16.81 -1.22 14.82
CA SER A 89 -17.85 -1.61 13.86
C SER A 89 -18.95 -0.56 13.73
N ASN A 90 -19.39 0.02 14.85
CA ASN A 90 -20.41 1.06 14.87
C ASN A 90 -19.89 2.34 14.19
N LEU A 91 -18.66 2.78 14.49
CA LEU A 91 -18.05 3.96 13.85
C LEU A 91 -17.97 3.80 12.35
N ILE A 92 -17.54 2.63 11.87
CA ILE A 92 -17.44 2.32 10.45
C ILE A 92 -18.81 2.39 9.76
N LYS A 93 -19.84 1.79 10.39
CA LYS A 93 -21.23 1.81 9.88
C LYS A 93 -21.83 3.22 9.90
N GLU A 94 -21.62 3.98 10.97
CA GLU A 94 -22.11 5.37 11.09
C GLU A 94 -21.47 6.32 10.10
N ALA A 95 -20.20 6.08 9.73
CA ALA A 95 -19.50 6.82 8.69
C ALA A 95 -20.01 6.48 7.27
N GLY A 96 -20.89 5.50 7.13
CA GLY A 96 -21.43 5.07 5.85
C GLY A 96 -20.40 4.35 4.97
N VAL A 97 -19.42 3.68 5.58
CA VAL A 97 -18.45 2.85 4.88
C VAL A 97 -19.19 1.65 4.27
N GLU A 98 -18.97 1.41 2.99
CA GLU A 98 -19.51 0.26 2.27
C GLU A 98 -18.49 -0.88 2.17
N ILE A 99 -17.22 -0.51 1.95
CA ILE A 99 -16.10 -1.46 1.89
C ILE A 99 -15.06 -1.13 2.95
N LEU A 100 -14.66 -2.15 3.70
CA LEU A 100 -13.48 -2.14 4.55
C LEU A 100 -12.38 -2.97 3.89
N MET A 101 -11.24 -2.33 3.57
CA MET A 101 -10.02 -3.01 3.15
C MET A 101 -9.07 -3.08 4.33
N GLU A 102 -8.85 -4.28 4.87
CA GLU A 102 -7.84 -4.54 5.89
C GLU A 102 -6.54 -4.98 5.23
N ILE A 103 -5.45 -4.28 5.51
CA ILE A 103 -4.11 -4.60 5.04
C ILE A 103 -3.23 -4.90 6.25
N LYS A 104 -2.51 -6.01 6.21
CA LYS A 104 -1.51 -6.39 7.21
C LYS A 104 -0.15 -6.47 6.54
N ILE A 105 0.85 -5.84 7.11
CA ILE A 105 2.24 -6.04 6.71
C ILE A 105 2.72 -7.32 7.41
N LEU A 106 3.05 -8.33 6.63
CA LEU A 106 3.49 -9.64 7.11
C LEU A 106 4.98 -9.64 7.41
N SER A 107 5.77 -9.05 6.53
CA SER A 107 7.21 -8.95 6.68
C SER A 107 7.76 -7.71 5.97
N ILE A 108 8.89 -7.21 6.47
CA ILE A 108 9.75 -6.25 5.79
C ILE A 108 11.14 -6.84 5.83
N ASN A 109 11.68 -7.20 4.67
CA ASN A 109 13.00 -7.79 4.51
C ASN A 109 13.92 -6.79 3.84
N THR A 110 15.19 -6.77 4.25
CA THR A 110 16.23 -5.95 3.63
C THR A 110 17.42 -6.81 3.26
N ASN A 111 17.88 -6.70 2.02
CA ASN A 111 19.13 -7.29 1.56
C ASN A 111 20.11 -6.15 1.29
N SER A 112 21.11 -5.99 2.12
CA SER A 112 22.28 -5.17 1.83
C SER A 112 23.40 -6.05 1.29
N GLY A 113 24.08 -5.64 0.23
CA GLY A 113 25.10 -6.44 -0.51
C GLY A 113 26.27 -7.02 0.31
N ASP A 114 26.37 -6.72 1.59
CA ASP A 114 27.21 -7.40 2.56
C ASP A 114 26.36 -8.33 3.42
N SER A 115 26.40 -9.60 3.08
CA SER A 115 25.92 -10.84 3.72
C SER A 115 25.33 -10.75 5.14
N SER A 116 24.26 -10.04 5.37
CA SER A 116 23.45 -10.23 6.56
C SER A 116 21.98 -9.89 6.27
N SER A 117 21.22 -10.90 5.86
CA SER A 117 19.76 -10.80 5.87
C SER A 117 19.29 -10.56 7.30
N LEU A 118 18.89 -9.34 7.60
CA LEU A 118 18.25 -9.01 8.87
C LEU A 118 16.76 -9.30 8.74
N PHE A 119 16.38 -10.52 9.14
CA PHE A 119 14.99 -10.81 9.46
C PHE A 119 14.64 -10.01 10.73
N VAL A 120 13.79 -8.99 10.60
CA VAL A 120 13.33 -8.20 11.75
C VAL A 120 11.94 -8.68 12.14
N PRO A 121 11.84 -9.49 13.23
CA PRO A 121 10.54 -9.73 13.85
C PRO A 121 10.02 -8.41 14.41
N MET A 122 8.74 -8.10 14.16
CA MET A 122 8.03 -6.90 14.58
C MET A 122 8.46 -6.41 15.97
N GLY A 123 9.15 -5.26 16.05
CA GLY A 123 9.44 -4.66 17.34
C GLY A 123 10.62 -3.70 17.46
N GLY A 124 11.52 -3.58 16.52
CA GLY A 124 12.62 -2.62 16.64
C GLY A 124 13.54 -2.56 15.44
N PHE A 125 13.55 -1.43 14.77
CA PHE A 125 14.43 -1.18 13.64
C PHE A 125 15.73 -0.51 14.12
N PHE A 126 16.88 -1.16 13.88
CA PHE A 126 18.20 -0.55 13.97
C PHE A 126 18.83 -0.55 12.58
N PHE A 127 19.00 0.61 11.99
CA PHE A 127 19.70 0.78 10.74
C PHE A 127 21.11 1.27 11.01
N GLY A 128 22.10 0.49 10.58
CA GLY A 128 23.47 0.93 10.39
C GLY A 128 23.60 1.40 8.95
N GLY A 129 23.87 2.68 8.73
CA GLY A 129 24.12 3.20 7.39
C GLY A 129 25.38 2.55 6.82
N SER A 130 25.23 1.92 5.66
CA SER A 130 26.31 1.61 4.72
C SER A 130 25.94 2.25 3.39
N ASP A 131 26.92 2.81 2.70
CA ASP A 131 26.76 3.41 1.35
C ASP A 131 26.54 2.33 0.26
N SER A 132 25.75 1.28 0.55
CA SER A 132 25.41 0.20 -0.39
C SER A 132 23.91 0.22 -0.66
N GLU A 133 23.55 0.07 -1.94
CA GLU A 133 22.17 -0.13 -2.36
C GLU A 133 21.49 -1.19 -1.49
N THR A 134 20.29 -0.89 -1.02
CA THR A 134 19.52 -1.74 -0.12
C THR A 134 18.25 -2.18 -0.84
N GLU A 135 18.15 -3.46 -1.15
CA GLU A 135 16.90 -4.04 -1.63
C GLU A 135 15.93 -4.22 -0.47
N VAL A 136 14.73 -3.68 -0.61
CA VAL A 136 13.65 -3.79 0.37
C VAL A 136 12.52 -4.59 -0.24
N THR A 137 12.07 -5.63 0.47
CA THR A 137 10.88 -6.42 0.11
C THR A 137 9.86 -6.32 1.21
N ILE A 138 8.61 -5.99 0.87
CA ILE A 138 7.48 -5.93 1.80
C ILE A 138 6.39 -6.89 1.36
N ASP A 139 5.97 -7.78 2.27
CA ASP A 139 4.85 -8.68 2.06
C ASP A 139 3.60 -8.19 2.77
N PHE A 140 2.47 -8.22 2.07
CA PHE A 140 1.16 -7.80 2.57
C PHE A 140 0.14 -8.94 2.53
N ASP A 141 -0.75 -9.00 3.52
CA ASP A 141 -2.01 -9.76 3.48
C ASP A 141 -3.16 -8.77 3.34
N ILE A 142 -4.07 -9.03 2.41
CA ILE A 142 -5.15 -8.10 2.05
C ILE A 142 -6.47 -8.83 2.19
N THR A 143 -7.41 -8.25 2.93
CA THR A 143 -8.78 -8.74 2.98
C THR A 143 -9.75 -7.58 2.78
N VAL A 144 -10.68 -7.72 1.84
CA VAL A 144 -11.71 -6.72 1.55
C VAL A 144 -13.07 -7.28 1.95
N TYR A 145 -13.81 -6.51 2.75
CA TYR A 145 -15.11 -6.88 3.27
C TYR A 145 -16.20 -5.92 2.79
N ASP A 146 -17.37 -6.46 2.53
CA ASP A 146 -18.61 -5.67 2.52
C ASP A 146 -19.03 -5.41 3.97
N VAL A 147 -19.16 -4.15 4.36
CA VAL A 147 -19.46 -3.74 5.75
C VAL A 147 -20.89 -4.08 6.15
N ASN A 148 -21.83 -4.14 5.19
CA ASN A 148 -23.24 -4.39 5.46
C ASN A 148 -23.54 -5.87 5.62
N THR A 149 -22.90 -6.72 4.78
CA THR A 149 -23.13 -8.16 4.77
C THR A 149 -22.07 -8.92 5.57
N GLU A 150 -20.96 -8.28 5.92
CA GLU A 150 -19.78 -8.86 6.56
C GLU A 150 -19.13 -9.98 5.74
N GLU A 151 -19.44 -10.04 4.45
CA GLU A 151 -18.86 -11.00 3.52
C GLU A 151 -17.45 -10.57 3.08
N ILE A 152 -16.56 -11.56 2.90
CA ILE A 152 -15.26 -11.34 2.27
C ILE A 152 -15.48 -11.25 0.75
N LEU A 153 -15.10 -10.12 0.17
CA LEU A 153 -15.19 -9.84 -1.26
C LEU A 153 -13.89 -10.16 -2.00
N PHE A 154 -12.77 -10.00 -1.31
CA PHE A 154 -11.42 -10.31 -1.80
C PHE A 154 -10.53 -10.77 -0.65
N ARG A 155 -9.64 -11.71 -0.96
CA ARG A 155 -8.53 -12.10 -0.10
C ARG A 155 -7.32 -12.43 -0.94
N GLY A 156 -6.17 -11.87 -0.57
CA GLY A 156 -4.93 -12.09 -1.31
C GLY A 156 -3.71 -11.57 -0.58
N THR A 157 -2.59 -11.64 -1.27
CA THR A 157 -1.30 -11.13 -0.83
C THR A 157 -0.74 -10.19 -1.88
N ALA A 158 0.12 -9.29 -1.45
CA ALA A 158 0.97 -8.52 -2.35
C ALA A 158 2.41 -8.58 -1.85
N THR A 159 3.36 -8.48 -2.78
CA THR A 159 4.79 -8.32 -2.49
C THR A 159 5.28 -7.14 -3.30
N GLY A 160 5.83 -6.15 -2.61
CA GLY A 160 6.49 -4.98 -3.22
C GLY A 160 7.99 -5.08 -3.02
N GLU A 161 8.76 -4.72 -4.06
CA GLU A 161 10.23 -4.76 -4.07
C GLU A 161 10.76 -3.44 -4.62
N GLU A 162 11.78 -2.89 -3.97
CA GLU A 162 12.49 -1.69 -4.39
C GLU A 162 13.94 -1.73 -3.94
N GLU A 163 14.81 -1.08 -4.71
CA GLU A 163 16.24 -0.98 -4.45
C GLU A 163 16.68 0.49 -4.51
N ASP A 164 17.07 1.05 -3.36
CA ASP A 164 17.54 2.43 -3.22
C ASP A 164 18.57 2.56 -2.08
N ASP A 165 19.27 3.69 -2.04
CA ASP A 165 20.19 4.07 -0.97
C ASP A 165 19.46 4.44 0.33
N ASP A 166 18.20 4.91 0.25
CA ASP A 166 17.36 5.31 1.39
C ASP A 166 16.21 4.32 1.63
N PHE A 167 16.33 3.54 2.69
CA PHE A 167 15.30 2.60 3.14
C PHE A 167 13.91 3.24 3.32
N SER A 168 13.85 4.50 3.74
CA SER A 168 12.56 5.18 3.94
C SER A 168 11.91 5.53 2.62
N GLU A 169 12.71 5.82 1.60
CA GLU A 169 12.28 6.09 0.23
C GLU A 169 11.77 4.80 -0.43
N CYS A 170 12.51 3.69 -0.32
CA CYS A 170 12.03 2.38 -0.77
C CYS A 170 10.64 2.03 -0.22
N ILE A 171 10.41 2.23 1.09
CA ILE A 171 9.10 1.93 1.68
C ILE A 171 8.01 2.84 1.11
N GLU A 172 8.30 4.12 0.89
CA GLU A 172 7.34 5.08 0.34
C GLU A 172 6.94 4.69 -1.07
N GLU A 173 7.91 4.38 -1.91
CA GLU A 173 7.69 3.98 -3.30
C GLU A 173 6.94 2.65 -3.40
N ILE A 174 7.28 1.64 -2.58
CA ILE A 174 6.53 0.38 -2.50
C ILE A 174 5.07 0.63 -2.09
N PHE A 175 4.81 1.53 -1.15
CA PHE A 175 3.44 1.81 -0.71
C PHE A 175 2.64 2.55 -1.78
N GLU A 176 3.27 3.47 -2.52
CA GLU A 176 2.66 4.18 -3.64
C GLU A 176 2.31 3.22 -4.77
N ASP A 177 3.28 2.42 -5.25
CA ASP A 177 3.11 1.44 -6.32
C ASP A 177 2.04 0.39 -5.96
N PHE A 178 2.07 -0.13 -4.74
CA PHE A 178 1.07 -1.08 -4.26
C PHE A 178 -0.35 -0.48 -4.28
N ALA A 179 -0.52 0.77 -3.84
CA ALA A 179 -1.82 1.42 -3.84
C ALA A 179 -2.33 1.64 -5.27
N GLU A 180 -1.47 2.11 -6.19
CA GLU A 180 -1.79 2.33 -7.59
C GLU A 180 -2.20 1.02 -8.28
N GLU A 181 -1.35 0.01 -8.23
CA GLU A 181 -1.57 -1.29 -8.86
C GLU A 181 -2.85 -1.97 -8.35
N PHE A 182 -3.08 -1.96 -7.02
CA PHE A 182 -4.26 -2.58 -6.43
C PHE A 182 -5.55 -1.88 -6.86
N ILE A 183 -5.55 -0.56 -6.86
CA ILE A 183 -6.74 0.23 -7.22
C ILE A 183 -7.02 0.11 -8.72
N ASP A 184 -6.01 0.18 -9.56
CA ASP A 184 -6.17 0.03 -11.01
C ASP A 184 -6.68 -1.37 -11.38
N MET A 185 -6.18 -2.40 -10.71
CA MET A 185 -6.56 -3.80 -10.98
C MET A 185 -8.01 -4.11 -10.55
N TYR A 186 -8.48 -3.55 -9.44
CA TYR A 186 -9.72 -4.00 -8.83
C TYR A 186 -10.83 -2.95 -8.78
N PHE A 187 -10.50 -1.66 -8.73
CA PHE A 187 -11.47 -0.57 -8.54
C PHE A 187 -11.69 0.29 -9.78
N VAL A 188 -10.82 0.22 -10.77
CA VAL A 188 -11.02 0.91 -12.04
C VAL A 188 -11.63 -0.04 -13.06
N SER A 189 -12.75 0.35 -13.65
CA SER A 189 -13.37 -0.41 -14.74
C SER A 189 -12.43 -0.38 -15.94
N SER A 190 -11.97 -1.54 -16.40
CA SER A 190 -11.35 -1.64 -17.71
C SER A 190 -12.43 -1.39 -18.77
N LEU A 191 -12.44 -0.18 -19.32
CA LEU A 191 -13.29 0.24 -20.46
C LEU A 191 -12.93 -0.55 -21.73
#